data_5c198a7ad731d151170b60c91fb768c4
#
_entry.id   5c198a7ad731d151170b60c91fb768c4
#
_cell.length_a   1.000
_cell.length_b   1.000
_cell.length_c   1.000
_cell.angle_alpha   90.00
_cell.angle_beta   90.00
_cell.angle_gamma   90.00
#
_symmetry.space_group_name_H-M   'P 1'
#
loop_
_entity.id
_entity.type
_entity.pdbx_description
1 polymer ?
#
loop_
_entity_poly.entity_id
_entity_poly.type
_entity_poly.pdbx_seq_one_letter_code
_entity_poly.pdbx_strand_id
1 'polypeptide(L)'
;MTSLLIENILIEAEDFDHYGGWMVDSQFETIMGSPYLLAHGLGIPVEDATSVFDVKADGDYTLFVRAKDWVPGHAPGRFQLLINGTPVDKEFGADGEDWSWENGGVVSLPAGKVKLALHDLTGFEGRCDAIYFSADGVAPPNQVSTETSAWRKRLRGLPPEPVNAGAYDVVVVGGGVSGCAAALSVARLGLSVALIHDRPVLGGNASTEIGLMPRGTQGSVLQEIGKRDANGDLMALRILQAEENATVFLENRVFDAIIEENKIVSVDAVATRGGLESRISGDMFIDTSGVALLAMLSGAETLFGRESQSEYGESYAPEEADHMHHGNTLFFRTRMADKAVSFPEVPWATEISKDYANLSGQLIEPGLENGPGPEAGNNPPTPAFRFGDSNDSVPATHFWEYGQWLDPYTSGELVRDYLMRALYGTFSNVKKLEPEAYTNLQFEWMAYVAAQGEFRRYKGDHVLSETDITEHRDFEDTLIANDGSFCIHCAFEEGEGKYDFRLKDWIWDQRDGQSYGIPFRCLYSVNIDNLMAAGKHISVTHVAGSATKLMGNGAQHGVAVAAAAKLCLELETTPRGLYQSHLDLLKAKVDELTACDHDMHHNPPQPKFTPVIS
;
A
#
# COMPACT_ATOMS: atom_id res chain seq x y z
N MET A 1 -53.88 8.99 8.51
CA MET A 1 -52.68 8.16 8.48
C MET A 1 -51.80 8.74 7.37
N THR A 2 -50.79 9.45 7.70
CA THR A 2 -49.76 9.87 6.73
C THR A 2 -49.08 8.60 6.24
N SER A 3 -49.26 8.26 4.98
CA SER A 3 -48.48 7.19 4.34
C SER A 3 -47.02 7.54 4.55
N LEU A 4 -46.28 6.73 5.30
CA LEU A 4 -44.82 6.85 5.35
C LEU A 4 -44.33 6.65 3.93
N LEU A 5 -43.66 7.64 3.36
CA LEU A 5 -43.03 7.55 2.07
C LEU A 5 -41.92 6.49 2.14
N ILE A 6 -41.92 5.58 1.18
CA ILE A 6 -40.84 4.63 0.99
C ILE A 6 -39.60 5.46 0.57
N GLU A 7 -38.52 5.32 1.28
CA GLU A 7 -37.24 6.07 1.03
C GLU A 7 -36.21 5.13 0.42
N ASN A 8 -35.34 5.69 -0.40
CA ASN A 8 -34.18 4.97 -0.92
C ASN A 8 -33.21 4.64 0.22
N ILE A 9 -32.60 3.45 0.19
CA ILE A 9 -31.68 2.97 1.22
C ILE A 9 -30.35 2.61 0.57
N LEU A 10 -29.27 3.22 1.03
CA LEU A 10 -27.89 2.89 0.65
C LEU A 10 -27.19 2.24 1.84
N ILE A 11 -26.54 1.11 1.59
CA ILE A 11 -25.75 0.38 2.56
C ILE A 11 -24.38 0.16 1.93
N GLU A 12 -23.37 0.77 2.52
CA GLU A 12 -21.98 0.56 2.11
C GLU A 12 -21.47 -0.76 2.71
N ALA A 13 -20.73 -1.54 1.93
CA ALA A 13 -20.31 -2.86 2.37
C ALA A 13 -19.27 -2.79 3.51
N GLU A 14 -18.40 -1.77 3.50
CA GLU A 14 -17.44 -1.52 4.56
C GLU A 14 -18.07 -1.16 5.91
N ASP A 15 -19.35 -0.80 5.93
CA ASP A 15 -20.12 -0.50 7.16
C ASP A 15 -20.86 -1.72 7.74
N PHE A 16 -20.67 -2.93 7.19
CA PHE A 16 -21.30 -4.13 7.72
C PHE A 16 -20.89 -4.40 9.17
N ASP A 17 -21.84 -4.88 9.98
CA ASP A 17 -21.62 -5.19 11.40
C ASP A 17 -20.58 -6.27 11.62
N HIS A 18 -20.53 -7.27 10.73
CA HIS A 18 -19.60 -8.40 10.77
C HIS A 18 -19.14 -8.75 9.37
N TYR A 19 -17.84 -8.80 9.16
CA TYR A 19 -17.27 -9.11 7.85
C TYR A 19 -17.14 -10.61 7.56
N GLY A 20 -17.35 -11.50 8.57
CA GLY A 20 -17.10 -12.94 8.37
C GLY A 20 -15.69 -13.19 7.91
N GLY A 21 -15.56 -13.79 6.73
CA GLY A 21 -14.27 -14.01 6.08
C GLY A 21 -13.92 -12.97 4.99
N TRP A 22 -14.75 -11.94 4.80
CA TRP A 22 -14.48 -10.85 3.86
C TRP A 22 -13.52 -9.82 4.46
N MET A 23 -12.73 -9.21 3.62
CA MET A 23 -11.74 -8.19 3.99
C MET A 23 -12.16 -6.81 3.47
N VAL A 24 -11.90 -5.76 4.25
CA VAL A 24 -12.09 -4.38 3.76
C VAL A 24 -10.90 -3.99 2.89
N ASP A 25 -11.18 -3.60 1.67
CA ASP A 25 -10.17 -3.07 0.75
C ASP A 25 -10.42 -1.59 0.47
N SER A 26 -9.53 -0.74 0.96
CA SER A 26 -9.56 0.73 0.81
C SER A 26 -8.46 1.26 -0.11
N GLN A 27 -7.72 0.39 -0.82
CA GLN A 27 -6.55 0.80 -1.59
C GLN A 27 -6.90 1.66 -2.82
N PHE A 28 -8.09 1.46 -3.40
CA PHE A 28 -8.44 1.98 -4.72
C PHE A 28 -9.61 2.99 -4.70
N GLU A 29 -9.87 3.61 -3.57
CA GLU A 29 -10.94 4.60 -3.41
C GLU A 29 -10.85 5.77 -4.40
N THR A 30 -9.65 6.17 -4.82
CA THR A 30 -9.45 7.19 -5.85
C THR A 30 -9.95 6.76 -7.23
N ILE A 31 -9.97 5.45 -7.49
CA ILE A 31 -10.40 4.87 -8.76
C ILE A 31 -11.90 4.55 -8.73
N MET A 32 -12.40 4.03 -7.62
CA MET A 32 -13.75 3.52 -7.53
C MET A 32 -14.71 4.31 -6.62
N GLY A 33 -14.19 5.22 -5.80
CA GLY A 33 -14.96 6.21 -5.03
C GLY A 33 -15.25 5.84 -3.58
N SER A 34 -15.04 4.60 -3.16
CA SER A 34 -15.29 4.09 -1.81
C SER A 34 -14.47 2.84 -1.52
N PRO A 35 -14.31 2.43 -0.26
CA PRO A 35 -13.85 1.09 0.09
C PRO A 35 -14.86 0.02 -0.34
N TYR A 36 -14.46 -1.23 -0.31
CA TYR A 36 -15.33 -2.35 -0.61
C TYR A 36 -14.95 -3.60 0.19
N LEU A 37 -15.82 -4.59 0.24
CA LEU A 37 -15.54 -5.90 0.78
C LEU A 37 -15.04 -6.85 -0.30
N LEU A 38 -13.97 -7.57 0.02
CA LEU A 38 -13.24 -8.52 -0.83
C LEU A 38 -13.30 -9.93 -0.22
N ALA A 39 -13.85 -10.91 -0.94
CA ALA A 39 -13.85 -12.32 -0.55
C ALA A 39 -12.54 -12.99 -0.95
N HIS A 40 -11.50 -12.82 -0.15
CA HIS A 40 -10.14 -13.31 -0.41
C HIS A 40 -9.91 -14.71 0.17
N GLY A 41 -10.57 -15.71 -0.41
CA GLY A 41 -10.63 -17.08 0.11
C GLY A 41 -9.64 -18.07 -0.49
N LEU A 42 -8.78 -17.65 -1.42
CA LEU A 42 -7.77 -18.50 -2.07
C LEU A 42 -8.36 -19.77 -2.70
N GLY A 43 -9.55 -19.64 -3.31
CA GLY A 43 -10.29 -20.74 -3.92
C GLY A 43 -11.19 -21.52 -2.97
N ILE A 44 -11.38 -21.03 -1.76
CA ILE A 44 -12.31 -21.59 -0.76
C ILE A 44 -13.30 -20.49 -0.38
N PRO A 45 -14.62 -20.67 -0.57
CA PRO A 45 -15.60 -19.69 -0.13
C PRO A 45 -15.41 -19.27 1.33
N VAL A 46 -15.46 -17.96 1.57
CA VAL A 46 -15.29 -17.39 2.91
C VAL A 46 -16.61 -17.34 3.68
N GLU A 47 -16.54 -17.13 4.99
CA GLU A 47 -17.72 -16.95 5.84
C GLU A 47 -18.47 -15.66 5.46
N ASP A 48 -19.81 -15.70 5.59
CA ASP A 48 -20.70 -14.61 5.21
C ASP A 48 -20.38 -13.31 5.98
N ALA A 49 -20.28 -12.20 5.24
CA ALA A 49 -20.38 -10.88 5.85
C ALA A 49 -21.85 -10.56 6.11
N THR A 50 -22.17 -10.03 7.30
CA THR A 50 -23.56 -9.78 7.71
C THR A 50 -23.77 -8.39 8.31
N SER A 51 -24.93 -7.80 8.03
CA SER A 51 -25.37 -6.55 8.65
C SER A 51 -26.87 -6.51 8.86
N VAL A 52 -27.34 -5.59 9.71
CA VAL A 52 -28.76 -5.37 9.99
C VAL A 52 -29.08 -3.89 9.82
N PHE A 53 -30.06 -3.59 9.00
CA PHE A 53 -30.52 -2.23 8.78
C PHE A 53 -32.01 -2.07 9.04
N ASP A 54 -32.46 -0.83 9.23
CA ASP A 54 -33.85 -0.51 9.54
C ASP A 54 -34.60 -0.02 8.29
N VAL A 55 -35.71 -0.66 7.97
CA VAL A 55 -36.66 -0.27 6.92
C VAL A 55 -37.84 0.45 7.54
N LYS A 56 -38.12 1.68 7.12
CA LYS A 56 -39.14 2.53 7.74
C LYS A 56 -40.58 2.10 7.44
N ALA A 57 -40.83 1.52 6.27
CA ALA A 57 -42.13 1.08 5.83
C ALA A 57 -42.01 -0.14 4.91
N ASP A 58 -43.02 -1.04 4.98
CA ASP A 58 -43.16 -2.14 4.01
C ASP A 58 -43.17 -1.60 2.58
N GLY A 59 -42.43 -2.23 1.67
CA GLY A 59 -42.40 -1.80 0.29
C GLY A 59 -41.64 -2.71 -0.65
N ASP A 60 -41.91 -2.49 -1.95
CA ASP A 60 -41.14 -3.10 -3.02
C ASP A 60 -40.05 -2.15 -3.48
N TYR A 61 -38.83 -2.65 -3.58
CA TYR A 61 -37.64 -1.90 -3.96
C TYR A 61 -36.99 -2.58 -5.16
N THR A 62 -36.45 -1.78 -6.08
CA THR A 62 -35.50 -2.29 -7.06
C THR A 62 -34.12 -2.37 -6.39
N LEU A 63 -33.56 -3.57 -6.34
CA LEU A 63 -32.27 -3.83 -5.76
C LEU A 63 -31.17 -3.56 -6.78
N PHE A 64 -30.13 -2.84 -6.35
CA PHE A 64 -28.87 -2.70 -7.07
C PHE A 64 -27.70 -3.04 -6.14
N VAL A 65 -26.74 -3.82 -6.64
CA VAL A 65 -25.50 -4.14 -5.94
C VAL A 65 -24.32 -3.63 -6.78
N ARG A 66 -23.46 -2.81 -6.21
CA ARG A 66 -22.28 -2.35 -6.93
C ARG A 66 -21.15 -3.36 -6.75
N ALA A 67 -20.80 -3.99 -7.86
CA ALA A 67 -19.83 -5.08 -7.92
C ALA A 67 -19.00 -5.00 -9.20
N LYS A 68 -18.09 -5.95 -9.38
CA LYS A 68 -17.20 -6.02 -10.54
C LYS A 68 -16.88 -7.47 -10.88
N ASP A 69 -16.97 -7.84 -12.17
CA ASP A 69 -16.25 -9.02 -12.68
C ASP A 69 -14.78 -8.65 -12.86
N TRP A 70 -13.93 -9.01 -11.91
CA TRP A 70 -12.53 -8.62 -11.92
C TRP A 70 -11.67 -9.37 -12.97
N VAL A 71 -12.24 -10.42 -13.58
CA VAL A 71 -11.69 -11.07 -14.77
C VAL A 71 -12.81 -11.16 -15.82
N PRO A 72 -12.98 -10.13 -16.64
CA PRO A 72 -14.12 -9.99 -17.53
C PRO A 72 -14.41 -11.24 -18.37
N GLY A 73 -15.68 -11.67 -18.35
CA GLY A 73 -16.15 -12.86 -19.05
C GLY A 73 -15.87 -14.20 -18.37
N HIS A 74 -15.25 -14.21 -17.20
CA HIS A 74 -14.97 -15.42 -16.43
C HIS A 74 -15.68 -15.45 -15.06
N ALA A 75 -15.98 -14.30 -14.50
CA ALA A 75 -16.68 -14.13 -13.24
C ALA A 75 -16.15 -15.05 -12.11
N PRO A 76 -14.83 -15.02 -11.79
CA PRO A 76 -14.30 -15.89 -10.75
C PRO A 76 -14.78 -15.51 -9.35
N GLY A 77 -15.11 -14.23 -9.11
CA GLY A 77 -15.48 -13.66 -7.82
C GLY A 77 -16.99 -13.54 -7.59
N ARG A 78 -17.78 -14.57 -7.92
CA ARG A 78 -19.23 -14.53 -7.77
C ARG A 78 -19.68 -14.67 -6.33
N PHE A 79 -20.72 -13.94 -5.97
CA PHE A 79 -21.37 -14.03 -4.66
C PHE A 79 -22.88 -13.81 -4.76
N GLN A 80 -23.62 -14.17 -3.71
CA GLN A 80 -25.06 -13.93 -3.56
C GLN A 80 -25.32 -12.94 -2.42
N LEU A 81 -26.38 -12.15 -2.58
CA LEU A 81 -26.97 -11.39 -1.49
C LEU A 81 -28.11 -12.17 -0.86
N LEU A 82 -28.09 -12.34 0.46
CA LEU A 82 -29.19 -12.95 1.21
C LEU A 82 -29.93 -11.85 1.99
N ILE A 83 -31.27 -11.85 1.87
CA ILE A 83 -32.16 -10.96 2.61
C ILE A 83 -32.99 -11.82 3.59
N ASN A 84 -32.82 -11.59 4.90
CA ASN A 84 -33.42 -12.41 5.96
C ASN A 84 -33.17 -13.93 5.77
N GLY A 85 -31.97 -14.27 5.27
CA GLY A 85 -31.56 -15.66 5.03
C GLY A 85 -32.06 -16.26 3.70
N THR A 86 -32.78 -15.51 2.89
CA THR A 86 -33.25 -15.95 1.57
C THR A 86 -32.35 -15.34 0.50
N PRO A 87 -31.70 -16.14 -0.36
CA PRO A 87 -30.88 -15.63 -1.44
C PRO A 87 -31.74 -14.89 -2.48
N VAL A 88 -31.18 -13.80 -3.02
CA VAL A 88 -31.67 -13.16 -4.23
C VAL A 88 -31.35 -14.07 -5.42
N ASP A 89 -32.23 -14.14 -6.40
CA ASP A 89 -32.09 -15.07 -7.55
C ASP A 89 -30.81 -14.77 -8.39
N LYS A 90 -30.33 -13.53 -8.37
CA LYS A 90 -29.15 -13.11 -9.12
C LYS A 90 -27.85 -13.38 -8.33
N GLU A 91 -26.85 -13.90 -9.01
CA GLU A 91 -25.46 -13.88 -8.58
C GLU A 91 -24.82 -12.55 -9.02
N PHE A 92 -24.02 -11.94 -8.14
CA PHE A 92 -23.33 -10.67 -8.36
C PHE A 92 -21.84 -10.88 -8.55
N GLY A 93 -21.13 -9.84 -9.06
CA GLY A 93 -19.72 -9.91 -9.41
C GLY A 93 -19.45 -10.68 -10.71
N ALA A 94 -20.47 -10.75 -11.56
CA ALA A 94 -20.45 -11.51 -12.82
C ALA A 94 -20.68 -10.64 -14.07
N ASP A 95 -21.10 -9.40 -13.89
CA ASP A 95 -21.43 -8.50 -14.99
C ASP A 95 -20.39 -7.39 -15.13
N GLY A 96 -20.16 -6.99 -16.40
CA GLY A 96 -19.33 -5.83 -16.74
C GLY A 96 -17.83 -6.07 -16.69
N GLU A 97 -17.08 -5.06 -17.11
CA GLU A 97 -15.60 -5.04 -17.12
C GLU A 97 -15.05 -4.09 -16.06
N ASP A 98 -15.94 -3.32 -15.43
CA ASP A 98 -15.59 -2.31 -14.45
C ASP A 98 -16.66 -2.23 -13.34
N TRP A 99 -16.39 -1.49 -12.29
CA TRP A 99 -17.32 -1.25 -11.21
C TRP A 99 -18.67 -0.71 -11.72
N SER A 100 -19.74 -1.43 -11.46
CA SER A 100 -21.07 -1.06 -11.93
C SER A 100 -22.18 -1.54 -10.98
N TRP A 101 -23.34 -0.87 -11.06
CA TRP A 101 -24.52 -1.29 -10.34
C TRP A 101 -25.23 -2.40 -11.09
N GLU A 102 -25.15 -3.61 -10.57
CA GLU A 102 -25.86 -4.77 -11.08
C GLU A 102 -27.30 -4.79 -10.54
N ASN A 103 -28.29 -4.88 -11.44
CA ASN A 103 -29.70 -4.93 -11.06
C ASN A 103 -30.06 -6.33 -10.55
N GLY A 104 -30.48 -6.43 -9.29
CA GLY A 104 -30.90 -7.65 -8.60
C GLY A 104 -32.41 -7.93 -8.66
N GLY A 105 -33.17 -7.15 -9.45
CA GLY A 105 -34.61 -7.28 -9.55
C GLY A 105 -35.39 -6.55 -8.45
N VAL A 106 -36.66 -6.87 -8.33
CA VAL A 106 -37.55 -6.28 -7.31
C VAL A 106 -37.59 -7.18 -6.08
N VAL A 107 -37.37 -6.60 -4.91
CA VAL A 107 -37.42 -7.28 -3.62
C VAL A 107 -38.42 -6.59 -2.68
N SER A 108 -39.22 -7.37 -1.95
CA SER A 108 -40.13 -6.83 -0.94
C SER A 108 -39.44 -6.81 0.42
N LEU A 109 -39.34 -5.65 1.04
CA LEU A 109 -38.79 -5.50 2.37
C LEU A 109 -39.89 -5.20 3.40
N PRO A 110 -39.93 -5.91 4.54
CA PRO A 110 -40.83 -5.57 5.65
C PRO A 110 -40.31 -4.37 6.43
N ALA A 111 -41.19 -3.59 7.01
CA ALA A 111 -40.80 -2.56 7.98
C ALA A 111 -40.12 -3.18 9.20
N GLY A 112 -39.11 -2.49 9.72
CA GLY A 112 -38.33 -2.93 10.87
C GLY A 112 -36.94 -3.43 10.46
N LYS A 113 -36.38 -4.32 11.25
CA LYS A 113 -35.01 -4.81 11.06
C LYS A 113 -34.93 -5.87 9.97
N VAL A 114 -34.09 -5.63 8.97
CA VAL A 114 -33.80 -6.55 7.87
C VAL A 114 -32.34 -6.96 7.95
N LYS A 115 -32.07 -8.26 7.89
CA LYS A 115 -30.71 -8.82 7.87
C LYS A 115 -30.23 -9.00 6.44
N LEU A 116 -29.03 -8.52 6.15
CA LEU A 116 -28.29 -8.83 4.92
C LEU A 116 -27.15 -9.80 5.20
N ALA A 117 -26.82 -10.60 4.20
CA ALA A 117 -25.56 -11.34 4.17
C ALA A 117 -24.98 -11.35 2.74
N LEU A 118 -23.69 -11.17 2.64
CA LEU A 118 -22.92 -11.45 1.43
C LEU A 118 -22.39 -12.87 1.53
N HIS A 119 -22.83 -13.73 0.64
CA HIS A 119 -22.48 -15.16 0.59
C HIS A 119 -21.53 -15.41 -0.58
N ASP A 120 -20.27 -15.68 -0.26
CA ASP A 120 -19.25 -15.98 -1.27
C ASP A 120 -19.46 -17.38 -1.86
N LEU A 121 -19.39 -17.49 -3.20
CA LEU A 121 -19.59 -18.74 -3.91
C LEU A 121 -18.31 -19.44 -4.33
N THR A 122 -17.17 -18.73 -4.31
CA THR A 122 -15.97 -19.19 -5.03
C THR A 122 -14.67 -19.09 -4.23
N GLY A 123 -14.53 -18.12 -3.36
CA GLY A 123 -13.27 -17.77 -2.70
C GLY A 123 -12.25 -17.07 -3.60
N PHE A 124 -12.69 -16.55 -4.74
CA PHE A 124 -11.83 -15.89 -5.72
C PHE A 124 -12.20 -14.42 -5.89
N GLU A 125 -11.93 -13.61 -4.86
CA GLU A 125 -12.00 -12.15 -4.88
C GLU A 125 -13.36 -11.57 -5.28
N GLY A 126 -14.46 -12.15 -4.79
CA GLY A 126 -15.79 -11.51 -4.88
C GLY A 126 -15.74 -10.11 -4.27
N ARG A 127 -16.31 -9.10 -4.97
CA ARG A 127 -16.18 -7.68 -4.60
C ARG A 127 -17.54 -7.02 -4.51
N CYS A 128 -17.89 -6.53 -3.32
CA CYS A 128 -19.10 -5.76 -3.09
C CYS A 128 -18.74 -4.40 -2.49
N ASP A 129 -19.08 -3.32 -3.21
CA ASP A 129 -18.91 -1.94 -2.74
C ASP A 129 -20.13 -1.49 -1.93
N ALA A 130 -21.32 -1.58 -2.53
CA ALA A 130 -22.52 -1.07 -1.90
C ALA A 130 -23.79 -1.80 -2.38
N ILE A 131 -24.83 -1.73 -1.56
CA ILE A 131 -26.15 -2.25 -1.82
C ILE A 131 -27.14 -1.09 -1.77
N TYR A 132 -27.95 -0.93 -2.82
CA TYR A 132 -28.92 0.14 -2.92
C TYR A 132 -30.32 -0.40 -3.19
N PHE A 133 -31.24 -0.03 -2.31
CA PHE A 133 -32.66 -0.32 -2.47
C PHE A 133 -33.36 0.95 -2.97
N SER A 134 -33.74 0.94 -4.23
CA SER A 134 -34.40 2.06 -4.90
C SER A 134 -35.90 1.96 -4.77
N ALA A 135 -36.55 2.92 -4.15
CA ALA A 135 -37.99 3.01 -3.98
C ALA A 135 -38.72 3.43 -5.27
N ASP A 136 -38.03 4.12 -6.17
CA ASP A 136 -38.57 4.65 -7.44
C ASP A 136 -38.08 3.89 -8.68
N GLY A 137 -37.24 2.87 -8.48
CA GLY A 137 -36.67 2.04 -9.56
C GLY A 137 -35.54 2.73 -10.33
N VAL A 138 -35.09 3.92 -9.92
CA VAL A 138 -34.03 4.64 -10.58
C VAL A 138 -32.67 4.06 -10.15
N ALA A 139 -31.83 3.75 -11.14
CA ALA A 139 -30.47 3.29 -10.88
C ALA A 139 -29.60 4.40 -10.25
N PRO A 140 -28.75 4.07 -9.27
CA PRO A 140 -27.90 5.05 -8.61
C PRO A 140 -26.77 5.55 -9.53
N PRO A 141 -26.16 6.73 -9.25
CA PRO A 141 -25.04 7.23 -10.03
C PRO A 141 -23.82 6.33 -9.86
N ASN A 142 -23.09 6.07 -10.96
CA ASN A 142 -21.93 5.17 -10.97
C ASN A 142 -20.58 5.88 -11.10
N GLN A 143 -20.57 7.12 -11.60
CA GLN A 143 -19.31 7.85 -11.81
C GLN A 143 -18.66 8.23 -10.47
N VAL A 144 -17.34 8.22 -10.44
CA VAL A 144 -16.55 8.80 -9.34
C VAL A 144 -16.54 10.31 -9.57
N SER A 145 -17.33 11.02 -8.78
CA SER A 145 -17.46 12.50 -8.87
C SER A 145 -17.89 13.10 -7.54
N THR A 146 -17.69 14.41 -7.41
CA THR A 146 -18.15 15.18 -6.24
C THR A 146 -19.66 15.05 -6.01
N GLU A 147 -20.45 15.01 -7.10
CA GLU A 147 -21.91 14.86 -7.04
C GLU A 147 -22.31 13.48 -6.50
N THR A 148 -21.62 12.42 -6.92
CA THR A 148 -21.87 11.06 -6.43
C THR A 148 -21.46 10.93 -4.96
N SER A 149 -20.32 11.50 -4.56
CA SER A 149 -19.90 11.55 -3.15
C SER A 149 -20.95 12.29 -2.30
N ALA A 150 -21.41 13.46 -2.75
CA ALA A 150 -22.47 14.22 -2.05
C ALA A 150 -23.80 13.45 -1.97
N TRP A 151 -24.14 12.66 -3.01
CA TRP A 151 -25.31 11.81 -3.01
C TRP A 151 -25.18 10.68 -1.96
N ARG A 152 -24.05 9.98 -1.89
CA ARG A 152 -23.76 8.96 -0.86
C ARG A 152 -23.85 9.56 0.55
N LYS A 153 -23.14 10.69 0.81
CA LYS A 153 -23.18 11.40 2.09
C LYS A 153 -24.60 11.74 2.55
N ARG A 154 -25.43 12.26 1.65
CA ARG A 154 -26.85 12.59 1.99
C ARG A 154 -27.64 11.37 2.43
N LEU A 155 -27.50 10.24 1.74
CA LEU A 155 -28.21 9.01 2.09
C LEU A 155 -27.75 8.41 3.42
N ARG A 156 -26.46 8.57 3.73
CA ARG A 156 -25.85 8.13 4.99
C ARG A 156 -26.03 9.13 6.14
N GLY A 157 -26.57 10.32 5.88
CA GLY A 157 -26.72 11.37 6.90
C GLY A 157 -25.40 11.98 7.37
N LEU A 158 -24.35 11.93 6.52
CA LEU A 158 -23.02 12.47 6.81
C LEU A 158 -22.98 13.98 6.55
N PRO A 159 -22.10 14.72 7.25
CA PRO A 159 -21.86 16.14 6.99
C PRO A 159 -21.44 16.37 5.53
N PRO A 160 -21.91 17.47 4.89
CA PRO A 160 -21.51 17.80 3.52
C PRO A 160 -20.03 18.21 3.41
N GLU A 161 -19.49 18.80 4.47
CA GLU A 161 -18.12 19.31 4.56
C GLU A 161 -17.34 18.50 5.61
N PRO A 162 -16.00 18.39 5.45
CA PRO A 162 -15.14 17.75 6.45
C PRO A 162 -15.26 18.40 7.83
N VAL A 163 -15.32 17.58 8.88
CA VAL A 163 -15.36 18.08 10.25
C VAL A 163 -13.95 18.37 10.76
N ASN A 164 -13.80 19.40 11.59
CA ASN A 164 -12.50 19.72 12.19
C ASN A 164 -12.07 18.60 13.16
N ALA A 165 -10.92 17.96 12.87
CA ALA A 165 -10.33 16.90 13.68
C ALA A 165 -9.07 17.34 14.45
N GLY A 166 -8.80 18.63 14.51
CA GLY A 166 -7.71 19.20 15.30
C GLY A 166 -6.69 19.99 14.51
N ALA A 167 -5.81 20.64 15.26
CA ALA A 167 -4.64 21.34 14.74
C ALA A 167 -3.39 20.84 15.46
N TYR A 168 -2.33 20.62 14.70
CA TYR A 168 -1.10 20.00 15.17
C TYR A 168 0.11 20.83 14.71
N ASP A 169 1.21 20.76 15.45
CA ASP A 169 2.47 21.35 15.01
C ASP A 169 2.95 20.68 13.72
N VAL A 170 2.79 19.35 13.62
CA VAL A 170 3.22 18.55 12.46
C VAL A 170 2.14 17.55 12.06
N VAL A 171 1.85 17.48 10.76
CA VAL A 171 1.02 16.43 10.16
C VAL A 171 1.89 15.51 9.31
N VAL A 172 1.88 14.22 9.62
CA VAL A 172 2.59 13.16 8.90
C VAL A 172 1.57 12.32 8.13
N VAL A 173 1.72 12.23 6.80
CA VAL A 173 0.83 11.46 5.94
C VAL A 173 1.54 10.21 5.44
N GLY A 174 1.01 9.03 5.85
CA GLY A 174 1.57 7.73 5.55
C GLY A 174 2.22 7.06 6.77
N GLY A 175 1.65 5.95 7.23
CA GLY A 175 2.09 5.21 8.42
C GLY A 175 3.06 4.05 8.11
N GLY A 176 3.85 4.15 7.02
CA GLY A 176 4.97 3.26 6.77
C GLY A 176 6.08 3.43 7.81
N VAL A 177 7.14 2.64 7.71
CA VAL A 177 8.30 2.71 8.65
C VAL A 177 8.83 4.14 8.76
N SER A 178 8.93 4.87 7.66
CA SER A 178 9.40 6.26 7.63
C SER A 178 8.47 7.20 8.39
N GLY A 179 7.15 7.06 8.21
CA GLY A 179 6.16 7.89 8.89
C GLY A 179 6.06 7.59 10.38
N CYS A 180 6.16 6.32 10.76
CA CYS A 180 6.23 5.95 12.17
C CYS A 180 7.48 6.55 12.85
N ALA A 181 8.62 6.53 12.18
CA ALA A 181 9.85 7.13 12.70
C ALA A 181 9.75 8.67 12.78
N ALA A 182 9.17 9.31 11.77
CA ALA A 182 8.95 10.76 11.77
C ALA A 182 8.00 11.17 12.91
N ALA A 183 6.82 10.54 12.99
CA ALA A 183 5.82 10.88 14.01
C ALA A 183 6.34 10.65 15.44
N LEU A 184 7.03 9.53 15.69
CA LEU A 184 7.62 9.25 16.99
C LEU A 184 8.70 10.27 17.36
N SER A 185 9.56 10.63 16.40
CA SER A 185 10.60 11.62 16.63
C SER A 185 10.03 13.01 16.88
N VAL A 186 9.00 13.42 16.13
CA VAL A 186 8.27 14.68 16.35
C VAL A 186 7.68 14.72 17.76
N ALA A 187 6.98 13.66 18.16
CA ALA A 187 6.38 13.57 19.50
C ALA A 187 7.43 13.68 20.61
N ARG A 188 8.54 12.97 20.49
CA ARG A 188 9.65 13.00 21.47
C ARG A 188 10.41 14.33 21.53
N LEU A 189 10.30 15.12 20.46
CA LEU A 189 10.78 16.52 20.47
C LEU A 189 9.80 17.49 21.14
N GLY A 190 8.70 16.99 21.66
CA GLY A 190 7.70 17.77 22.41
C GLY A 190 6.71 18.54 21.53
N LEU A 191 6.59 18.18 20.25
CA LEU A 191 5.62 18.75 19.31
C LEU A 191 4.36 17.88 19.25
N SER A 192 3.20 18.48 19.04
CA SER A 192 1.98 17.74 18.73
C SER A 192 2.02 17.21 17.30
N VAL A 193 1.67 15.93 17.11
CA VAL A 193 1.73 15.28 15.78
C VAL A 193 0.47 14.49 15.48
N ALA A 194 -0.04 14.65 14.25
CA ALA A 194 -1.03 13.76 13.66
C ALA A 194 -0.34 12.83 12.66
N LEU A 195 -0.44 11.53 12.86
CA LEU A 195 -0.06 10.51 11.87
C LEU A 195 -1.32 9.97 11.20
N ILE A 196 -1.47 10.19 9.91
CA ILE A 196 -2.63 9.76 9.12
C ILE A 196 -2.22 8.58 8.23
N HIS A 197 -2.95 7.47 8.33
CA HIS A 197 -2.66 6.25 7.58
C HIS A 197 -3.93 5.60 7.05
N ASP A 198 -3.92 5.25 5.79
CA ASP A 198 -5.04 4.69 5.04
C ASP A 198 -5.29 3.19 5.27
N ARG A 199 -4.39 2.51 6.00
CA ARG A 199 -4.51 1.08 6.29
C ARG A 199 -4.78 0.82 7.79
N PRO A 200 -5.31 -0.38 8.13
CA PRO A 200 -5.61 -0.74 9.51
C PRO A 200 -4.36 -1.00 10.37
N VAL A 201 -3.20 -1.23 9.74
CA VAL A 201 -1.95 -1.56 10.44
C VAL A 201 -0.80 -0.69 9.95
N LEU A 202 0.04 -0.22 10.88
CA LEU A 202 1.24 0.55 10.56
C LEU A 202 2.36 -0.33 9.98
N GLY A 203 3.25 0.29 9.22
CA GLY A 203 4.47 -0.34 8.70
C GLY A 203 4.62 -0.29 7.18
N GLY A 204 3.55 -0.04 6.43
CA GLY A 204 3.60 -0.03 4.96
C GLY A 204 4.07 -1.38 4.41
N ASN A 205 5.11 -1.41 3.58
CA ASN A 205 5.68 -2.65 3.05
C ASN A 205 6.17 -3.62 4.15
N ALA A 206 6.44 -3.14 5.36
CA ALA A 206 6.81 -3.97 6.50
C ALA A 206 5.62 -4.44 7.33
N SER A 207 4.40 -3.99 7.04
CA SER A 207 3.19 -4.41 7.75
C SER A 207 2.88 -5.89 7.55
N THR A 208 1.94 -6.41 8.35
CA THR A 208 1.42 -7.77 8.19
C THR A 208 0.68 -8.00 6.87
N GLU A 209 0.22 -6.94 6.22
CA GLU A 209 -0.45 -7.02 4.91
C GLU A 209 0.49 -7.38 3.76
N ILE A 210 1.81 -7.11 3.91
CA ILE A 210 2.83 -7.32 2.86
C ILE A 210 3.97 -8.20 3.37
N GLY A 211 4.56 -7.85 4.52
CA GLY A 211 5.49 -8.70 5.25
C GLY A 211 6.97 -8.56 4.87
N LEU A 212 7.40 -7.48 4.24
CA LEU A 212 8.81 -7.24 3.96
C LEU A 212 9.59 -6.89 5.24
N MET A 213 10.82 -7.36 5.32
CA MET A 213 11.72 -6.98 6.42
C MET A 213 12.36 -5.61 6.14
N PRO A 214 12.36 -4.67 7.10
CA PRO A 214 13.09 -3.42 6.96
C PRO A 214 14.59 -3.65 6.77
N ARG A 215 15.10 -3.25 5.61
CA ARG A 215 16.54 -3.27 5.28
C ARG A 215 17.06 -1.84 5.21
N GLY A 216 18.38 -1.69 5.05
CA GLY A 216 19.09 -0.40 5.06
C GLY A 216 19.62 -0.07 6.46
N THR A 217 19.81 1.20 6.74
CA THR A 217 20.35 1.68 8.01
C THR A 217 19.50 1.25 9.20
N GLN A 218 20.14 0.69 10.23
CA GLN A 218 19.49 0.11 11.40
C GLN A 218 19.57 1.06 12.61
N GLY A 219 18.97 2.25 12.49
CA GLY A 219 18.95 3.21 13.60
C GLY A 219 18.09 2.79 14.79
N SER A 220 18.33 3.44 15.94
CA SER A 220 17.66 3.13 17.23
C SER A 220 16.14 3.21 17.12
N VAL A 221 15.60 4.22 16.43
CA VAL A 221 14.16 4.38 16.22
C VAL A 221 13.59 3.18 15.45
N LEU A 222 14.26 2.74 14.37
CA LEU A 222 13.83 1.55 13.64
C LEU A 222 13.86 0.30 14.51
N GLN A 223 14.91 0.13 15.33
CA GLN A 223 15.02 -1.03 16.21
C GLN A 223 13.92 -1.08 17.27
N GLU A 224 13.37 0.05 17.63
CA GLU A 224 12.25 0.16 18.56
C GLU A 224 10.92 -0.15 17.87
N ILE A 225 10.56 0.62 16.82
CA ILE A 225 9.27 0.50 16.12
C ILE A 225 9.15 -0.76 15.29
N GLY A 226 10.28 -1.29 14.79
CA GLY A 226 10.34 -2.45 13.90
C GLY A 226 10.21 -3.80 14.59
N LYS A 227 10.20 -3.85 15.93
CA LYS A 227 9.88 -5.08 16.68
C LYS A 227 8.46 -5.51 16.38
N ARG A 228 8.22 -6.82 16.43
CA ARG A 228 6.89 -7.36 16.17
C ARG A 228 6.26 -7.91 17.44
N ASP A 229 4.96 -7.75 17.55
CA ASP A 229 4.16 -8.36 18.61
C ASP A 229 3.80 -9.84 18.30
N ALA A 230 2.96 -10.44 19.14
CA ALA A 230 2.54 -11.84 18.97
C ALA A 230 1.68 -12.08 17.71
N ASN A 231 1.06 -11.04 17.14
CA ASN A 231 0.27 -11.11 15.91
C ASN A 231 1.13 -10.86 14.65
N GLY A 232 2.39 -10.46 14.84
CA GLY A 232 3.30 -10.08 13.78
C GLY A 232 3.25 -8.61 13.40
N ASP A 233 2.40 -7.80 14.03
CA ASP A 233 2.33 -6.37 13.79
C ASP A 233 3.51 -5.62 14.38
N LEU A 234 3.90 -4.52 13.74
CA LEU A 234 4.96 -3.68 14.27
C LEU A 234 4.53 -3.04 15.59
N MET A 235 5.47 -2.92 16.51
CA MET A 235 5.26 -2.23 17.78
C MET A 235 4.98 -0.72 17.63
N ALA A 236 5.14 -0.17 16.43
CA ALA A 236 5.01 1.25 16.11
C ALA A 236 3.72 1.87 16.64
N LEU A 237 2.56 1.24 16.38
CA LEU A 237 1.27 1.77 16.85
C LEU A 237 1.23 1.89 18.36
N ARG A 238 1.65 0.82 19.06
CA ARG A 238 1.64 0.78 20.53
C ARG A 238 2.58 1.81 21.15
N ILE A 239 3.73 2.04 20.50
CA ILE A 239 4.72 3.01 20.95
C ILE A 239 4.18 4.42 20.74
N LEU A 240 3.63 4.73 19.57
CA LEU A 240 3.04 6.04 19.27
C LEU A 240 1.84 6.36 20.18
N GLN A 241 1.01 5.38 20.49
CA GLN A 241 -0.12 5.55 21.42
C GLN A 241 0.31 5.81 22.86
N ALA A 242 1.55 5.52 23.22
CA ALA A 242 2.10 5.84 24.53
C ALA A 242 2.65 7.28 24.64
N GLU A 243 2.81 7.99 23.52
CA GLU A 243 3.21 9.39 23.48
C GLU A 243 1.96 10.28 23.59
N GLU A 244 1.86 11.09 24.66
CA GLU A 244 0.66 11.90 24.97
C GLU A 244 0.31 12.95 23.89
N ASN A 245 1.30 13.38 23.11
CA ASN A 245 1.20 14.40 22.07
C ASN A 245 1.13 13.83 20.65
N ALA A 246 1.01 12.50 20.49
CA ALA A 246 0.82 11.84 19.21
C ALA A 246 -0.64 11.38 19.04
N THR A 247 -1.25 11.74 17.92
CA THR A 247 -2.56 11.24 17.49
C THR A 247 -2.39 10.41 16.22
N VAL A 248 -2.88 9.17 16.24
CA VAL A 248 -2.80 8.26 15.09
C VAL A 248 -4.20 8.05 14.52
N PHE A 249 -4.39 8.40 13.25
CA PHE A 249 -5.60 8.17 12.46
C PHE A 249 -5.36 6.98 11.54
N LEU A 250 -5.77 5.77 11.96
CA LEU A 250 -5.75 4.57 11.12
C LEU A 250 -7.01 4.49 10.26
N GLU A 251 -6.91 3.81 9.13
CA GLU A 251 -8.01 3.68 8.17
C GLU A 251 -8.59 5.06 7.77
N ASN A 252 -7.70 6.05 7.60
CA ASN A 252 -8.04 7.39 7.17
C ASN A 252 -7.20 7.75 5.93
N ARG A 253 -7.85 7.85 4.78
CA ARG A 253 -7.20 8.21 3.53
C ARG A 253 -7.26 9.72 3.30
N VAL A 254 -6.11 10.36 3.19
CA VAL A 254 -6.02 11.76 2.76
C VAL A 254 -6.40 11.85 1.27
N PHE A 255 -7.35 12.74 0.95
CA PHE A 255 -7.86 12.92 -0.40
C PHE A 255 -7.76 14.35 -0.94
N ASP A 256 -7.51 15.33 -0.07
CA ASP A 256 -7.33 16.72 -0.46
C ASP A 256 -6.34 17.44 0.44
N ALA A 257 -5.73 18.51 -0.07
CA ALA A 257 -4.85 19.39 0.69
C ALA A 257 -5.23 20.85 0.39
N ILE A 258 -5.43 21.63 1.45
CA ILE A 258 -5.79 23.05 1.35
C ILE A 258 -4.50 23.86 1.40
N ILE A 259 -4.28 24.64 0.31
CA ILE A 259 -3.06 25.42 0.13
C ILE A 259 -3.41 26.92 0.20
N GLU A 260 -2.65 27.64 1.01
CA GLU A 260 -2.64 29.09 1.03
C GLU A 260 -1.25 29.59 0.62
N GLU A 261 -1.18 30.39 -0.44
CA GLU A 261 0.08 30.78 -1.08
C GLU A 261 0.91 29.54 -1.47
N ASN A 262 2.05 29.30 -0.83
CA ASN A 262 2.94 28.17 -1.08
C ASN A 262 3.01 27.22 0.14
N LYS A 263 1.99 27.21 0.99
CA LYS A 263 1.95 26.39 2.20
C LYS A 263 0.70 25.55 2.25
N ILE A 264 0.84 24.32 2.70
CA ILE A 264 -0.30 23.50 3.10
C ILE A 264 -0.77 24.01 4.47
N VAL A 265 -2.07 24.27 4.63
CA VAL A 265 -2.66 24.69 5.91
C VAL A 265 -3.47 23.57 6.57
N SER A 266 -3.99 22.67 5.78
CA SER A 266 -4.69 21.48 6.28
C SER A 266 -4.76 20.39 5.20
N VAL A 267 -5.08 19.18 5.63
CA VAL A 267 -5.46 18.06 4.76
C VAL A 267 -6.85 17.57 5.14
N ASP A 268 -7.59 17.09 4.14
CA ASP A 268 -8.86 16.42 4.34
C ASP A 268 -8.68 14.92 4.16
N ALA A 269 -9.18 14.15 5.13
CA ALA A 269 -9.09 12.70 5.14
C ALA A 269 -10.48 12.08 5.34
N VAL A 270 -10.71 10.92 4.74
CA VAL A 270 -11.94 10.15 4.88
C VAL A 270 -11.67 8.86 5.63
N ALA A 271 -12.50 8.58 6.62
CA ALA A 271 -12.45 7.30 7.34
C ALA A 271 -12.98 6.17 6.44
N THR A 272 -12.23 5.09 6.33
CA THR A 272 -12.62 3.89 5.57
C THR A 272 -13.97 3.36 6.01
N ARG A 273 -14.21 3.30 7.33
CA ARG A 273 -15.50 2.90 7.90
C ARG A 273 -16.31 4.13 8.29
N GLY A 274 -17.59 4.11 7.99
CA GLY A 274 -18.50 5.21 8.28
C GLY A 274 -18.35 6.41 7.33
N GLY A 275 -17.28 6.52 6.56
CA GLY A 275 -17.10 7.54 5.53
C GLY A 275 -17.08 8.99 6.03
N LEU A 276 -16.79 9.21 7.32
CA LEU A 276 -16.69 10.55 7.88
C LEU A 276 -15.45 11.24 7.33
N GLU A 277 -15.64 12.41 6.74
CA GLU A 277 -14.54 13.27 6.30
C GLU A 277 -14.09 14.20 7.44
N SER A 278 -12.78 14.30 7.60
CA SER A 278 -12.13 15.06 8.68
C SER A 278 -11.08 15.99 8.12
N ARG A 279 -11.05 17.24 8.61
CA ARG A 279 -10.00 18.22 8.30
C ARG A 279 -8.99 18.28 9.43
N ILE A 280 -7.73 18.07 9.11
CA ILE A 280 -6.59 18.08 10.02
C ILE A 280 -5.66 19.22 9.61
N SER A 281 -5.51 20.22 10.49
CA SER A 281 -4.63 21.38 10.24
C SER A 281 -3.25 21.16 10.81
N GLY A 282 -2.24 21.81 10.21
CA GLY A 282 -0.85 21.73 10.68
C GLY A 282 0.00 22.89 10.23
N ASP A 283 1.08 23.15 10.98
CA ASP A 283 2.07 24.16 10.60
C ASP A 283 3.13 23.59 9.66
N MET A 284 3.55 22.34 9.89
CA MET A 284 4.49 21.60 9.04
C MET A 284 3.87 20.28 8.57
N PHE A 285 4.20 19.87 7.35
CA PHE A 285 3.73 18.63 6.74
C PHE A 285 4.88 17.74 6.31
N ILE A 286 4.76 16.43 6.59
CA ILE A 286 5.74 15.42 6.19
C ILE A 286 5.03 14.35 5.38
N ASP A 287 5.39 14.21 4.10
CA ASP A 287 4.89 13.13 3.25
C ASP A 287 5.76 11.87 3.43
N THR A 288 5.14 10.81 3.87
CA THR A 288 5.70 9.47 4.01
C THR A 288 4.79 8.41 3.39
N SER A 289 3.87 8.85 2.51
CA SER A 289 2.87 8.00 1.85
C SER A 289 3.48 6.92 0.94
N GLY A 290 4.74 7.10 0.53
CA GLY A 290 5.42 6.21 -0.42
C GLY A 290 5.01 6.42 -1.88
N VAL A 291 4.02 7.28 -2.14
CA VAL A 291 3.49 7.62 -3.46
C VAL A 291 3.61 9.10 -3.79
N ALA A 292 4.21 9.89 -2.89
CA ALA A 292 4.26 11.34 -2.94
C ALA A 292 2.84 11.97 -3.01
N LEU A 293 1.94 11.51 -2.14
CA LEU A 293 0.54 11.90 -2.14
C LEU A 293 0.36 13.41 -1.93
N LEU A 294 1.05 13.98 -0.93
CA LEU A 294 0.95 15.41 -0.67
C LEU A 294 1.52 16.25 -1.82
N ALA A 295 2.50 15.72 -2.58
CA ALA A 295 2.95 16.42 -3.78
C ALA A 295 1.85 16.51 -4.84
N MET A 296 1.13 15.41 -5.09
CA MET A 296 0.02 15.40 -6.04
C MET A 296 -1.10 16.34 -5.62
N LEU A 297 -1.43 16.37 -4.33
CA LEU A 297 -2.53 17.19 -3.82
C LEU A 297 -2.17 18.69 -3.67
N SER A 298 -0.90 19.01 -3.39
CA SER A 298 -0.45 20.39 -3.16
C SER A 298 0.15 21.06 -4.40
N GLY A 299 0.42 20.31 -5.48
CA GLY A 299 1.15 20.84 -6.64
C GLY A 299 2.65 20.99 -6.40
N ALA A 300 3.23 20.23 -5.46
CA ALA A 300 4.67 20.17 -5.32
C ALA A 300 5.32 19.53 -6.55
N GLU A 301 6.49 20.03 -6.95
CA GLU A 301 7.21 19.49 -8.10
C GLU A 301 7.72 18.08 -7.81
N THR A 302 7.57 17.19 -8.80
CA THR A 302 7.99 15.78 -8.72
C THR A 302 8.77 15.34 -9.94
N LEU A 303 9.53 14.25 -9.76
CA LEU A 303 10.18 13.48 -10.80
C LEU A 303 9.43 12.15 -10.98
N PHE A 304 9.36 11.66 -12.21
CA PHE A 304 8.67 10.41 -12.54
C PHE A 304 9.37 9.71 -13.70
N GLY A 305 9.46 8.37 -13.62
CA GLY A 305 10.16 7.58 -14.62
C GLY A 305 11.67 7.55 -14.41
N ARG A 306 12.41 7.21 -15.48
CA ARG A 306 13.88 7.15 -15.48
C ARG A 306 14.45 8.33 -16.24
N GLU A 307 15.40 9.00 -15.62
CA GLU A 307 16.19 10.08 -16.23
C GLU A 307 17.13 9.46 -17.30
N SER A 308 17.51 10.25 -18.32
CA SER A 308 18.50 9.81 -19.29
C SER A 308 19.92 9.82 -18.71
N GLN A 309 20.78 8.96 -19.22
CA GLN A 309 22.19 8.92 -18.86
C GLN A 309 22.86 10.30 -18.97
N SER A 310 22.51 11.06 -20.01
CA SER A 310 23.11 12.38 -20.25
C SER A 310 22.70 13.46 -19.26
N GLU A 311 21.59 13.29 -18.53
CA GLU A 311 21.04 14.31 -17.63
C GLU A 311 21.85 14.39 -16.34
N TYR A 312 22.21 13.26 -15.74
CA TYR A 312 22.98 13.19 -14.48
C TYR A 312 24.32 12.44 -14.62
N GLY A 313 24.65 11.90 -15.80
CA GLY A 313 25.87 11.16 -16.04
C GLY A 313 25.89 9.77 -15.40
N GLU A 314 24.73 9.19 -15.18
CA GLU A 314 24.55 7.92 -14.46
C GLU A 314 24.81 6.71 -15.37
N SER A 315 25.59 5.75 -14.86
CA SER A 315 26.01 4.59 -15.66
C SER A 315 24.90 3.55 -15.87
N TYR A 316 23.92 3.51 -14.94
CA TYR A 316 22.79 2.59 -14.97
C TYR A 316 21.52 3.20 -15.56
N ALA A 317 21.53 4.49 -15.88
CA ALA A 317 20.40 5.14 -16.51
C ALA A 317 20.28 4.74 -18.00
N PRO A 318 19.06 4.74 -18.58
CA PRO A 318 18.87 4.51 -20.01
C PRO A 318 19.47 5.65 -20.86
N GLU A 319 19.74 5.38 -22.14
CA GLU A 319 20.23 6.41 -23.06
C GLU A 319 19.24 7.57 -23.21
N GLU A 320 17.94 7.26 -23.27
CA GLU A 320 16.84 8.23 -23.34
C GLU A 320 15.95 8.09 -22.10
N ALA A 321 15.44 9.21 -21.60
CA ALA A 321 14.51 9.21 -20.48
C ALA A 321 13.19 8.53 -20.87
N ASP A 322 12.59 7.82 -19.94
CA ASP A 322 11.31 7.14 -20.13
C ASP A 322 10.41 7.21 -18.89
N HIS A 323 9.24 6.58 -18.93
CA HIS A 323 8.27 6.55 -17.84
C HIS A 323 8.33 5.25 -17.01
N MET A 324 9.35 4.42 -17.21
CA MET A 324 9.50 3.18 -16.48
C MET A 324 9.93 3.44 -15.03
N HIS A 325 9.44 2.62 -14.13
CA HIS A 325 9.77 2.67 -12.70
C HIS A 325 9.75 1.26 -12.12
N HIS A 326 9.97 1.12 -10.82
CA HIS A 326 9.83 -0.16 -10.12
C HIS A 326 8.37 -0.60 -10.12
N GLY A 327 8.09 -1.84 -10.52
CA GLY A 327 6.75 -2.39 -10.51
C GLY A 327 6.25 -2.75 -9.10
N ASN A 328 5.03 -3.22 -9.06
CA ASN A 328 4.42 -3.72 -7.84
C ASN A 328 4.53 -5.24 -7.77
N THR A 329 4.60 -5.78 -6.56
CA THR A 329 4.74 -7.22 -6.29
C THR A 329 3.66 -7.68 -5.30
N LEU A 330 3.04 -8.82 -5.57
CA LEU A 330 2.24 -9.54 -4.58
C LEU A 330 3.02 -10.71 -4.01
N PHE A 331 3.01 -10.82 -2.68
CA PHE A 331 3.60 -11.94 -1.98
C PHE A 331 2.56 -13.02 -1.66
N PHE A 332 3.00 -14.26 -1.61
CA PHE A 332 2.18 -15.38 -1.15
C PHE A 332 3.04 -16.38 -0.39
N ARG A 333 2.40 -17.22 0.40
CA ARG A 333 3.01 -18.37 1.08
C ARG A 333 2.21 -19.61 0.83
N THR A 334 2.94 -20.71 0.73
CA THR A 334 2.37 -22.05 0.63
C THR A 334 2.88 -22.92 1.75
N ARG A 335 2.16 -23.98 2.04
CA ARG A 335 2.60 -25.04 2.96
C ARG A 335 2.26 -26.41 2.41
N MET A 336 2.98 -27.41 2.88
CA MET A 336 2.63 -28.81 2.64
C MET A 336 1.66 -29.27 3.73
N ALA A 337 0.47 -29.72 3.33
CA ALA A 337 -0.51 -30.30 4.24
C ALA A 337 -0.21 -31.79 4.49
N ASP A 338 -0.74 -32.35 5.58
CA ASP A 338 -0.60 -33.78 5.92
C ASP A 338 -1.31 -34.72 4.93
N LYS A 339 -2.18 -34.20 4.11
CA LYS A 339 -2.98 -34.93 3.11
C LYS A 339 -3.14 -34.15 1.82
N ALA A 340 -3.57 -34.84 0.78
CA ALA A 340 -3.88 -34.23 -0.50
C ALA A 340 -4.90 -33.09 -0.36
N VAL A 341 -4.60 -31.95 -0.99
CA VAL A 341 -5.45 -30.76 -1.04
C VAL A 341 -5.84 -30.52 -2.49
N SER A 342 -7.13 -30.51 -2.78
CA SER A 342 -7.65 -30.10 -4.09
C SER A 342 -7.54 -28.59 -4.26
N PHE A 343 -7.34 -28.16 -5.49
CA PHE A 343 -7.42 -26.74 -5.86
C PHE A 343 -8.37 -26.62 -7.06
N PRO A 344 -9.29 -25.66 -7.07
CA PRO A 344 -10.23 -25.50 -8.16
C PRO A 344 -9.52 -25.23 -9.50
N GLU A 345 -10.18 -25.56 -10.61
CA GLU A 345 -9.73 -25.16 -11.93
C GLU A 345 -9.85 -23.65 -12.08
N VAL A 346 -8.80 -23.02 -12.58
CA VAL A 346 -8.68 -21.56 -12.76
C VAL A 346 -8.40 -21.21 -14.23
N PRO A 347 -9.35 -21.46 -15.16
CA PRO A 347 -9.15 -21.23 -16.58
C PRO A 347 -8.94 -19.74 -16.91
N TRP A 348 -9.30 -18.88 -16.01
CA TRP A 348 -9.19 -17.44 -16.08
C TRP A 348 -7.80 -16.92 -15.61
N ALA A 349 -7.02 -17.74 -14.91
CA ALA A 349 -5.68 -17.38 -14.47
C ALA A 349 -4.69 -17.38 -15.64
N THR A 350 -3.54 -16.74 -15.46
CA THR A 350 -2.49 -16.74 -16.48
C THR A 350 -1.94 -18.15 -16.67
N GLU A 351 -2.01 -18.67 -17.91
CA GLU A 351 -1.45 -19.97 -18.24
C GLU A 351 0.07 -19.90 -18.28
N ILE A 352 0.73 -20.72 -17.48
CA ILE A 352 2.19 -20.78 -17.39
C ILE A 352 2.67 -22.07 -18.04
N SER A 353 3.55 -21.96 -19.05
CA SER A 353 4.06 -23.11 -19.78
C SER A 353 5.11 -23.88 -19.00
N LYS A 354 5.26 -25.16 -19.32
CA LYS A 354 6.25 -26.05 -18.68
C LYS A 354 7.69 -25.57 -18.90
N ASP A 355 7.99 -24.97 -20.04
CA ASP A 355 9.33 -24.48 -20.35
C ASP A 355 9.74 -23.27 -19.49
N TYR A 356 8.75 -22.47 -19.10
CA TYR A 356 8.93 -21.39 -18.15
C TYR A 356 9.01 -21.88 -16.71
N ALA A 357 8.32 -22.91 -16.46
CA ALA A 357 8.17 -23.60 -15.20
C ALA A 357 9.10 -24.79 -15.07
N ASN A 358 10.39 -24.59 -15.13
CA ASN A 358 11.11 -25.40 -14.18
C ASN A 358 10.64 -24.88 -12.81
N LEU A 359 9.91 -25.65 -12.05
CA LEU A 359 9.16 -25.23 -10.87
C LEU A 359 9.94 -24.36 -9.88
N SER A 360 11.28 -24.46 -9.92
CA SER A 360 12.22 -23.57 -9.25
C SER A 360 12.06 -22.07 -9.61
N GLY A 361 11.40 -21.73 -10.72
CA GLY A 361 11.08 -20.35 -11.10
C GLY A 361 9.76 -19.82 -10.55
N GLN A 362 8.90 -20.66 -10.00
CA GLN A 362 7.56 -20.28 -9.56
C GLN A 362 7.36 -20.42 -8.05
N LEU A 363 7.99 -21.42 -7.45
CA LEU A 363 8.02 -21.63 -6.01
C LEU A 363 9.46 -21.89 -5.58
N ILE A 364 9.78 -21.54 -4.34
CA ILE A 364 11.06 -21.94 -3.75
C ILE A 364 10.93 -23.39 -3.36
N GLU A 365 11.74 -24.23 -3.99
CA GLU A 365 11.83 -25.63 -3.59
C GLU A 365 12.46 -25.75 -2.20
N PRO A 366 11.96 -26.65 -1.36
CA PRO A 366 12.59 -26.98 -0.09
C PRO A 366 14.06 -27.37 -0.31
N GLY A 367 14.98 -26.74 0.41
CA GLY A 367 16.41 -27.03 0.33
C GLY A 367 17.20 -26.22 -0.70
N LEU A 368 16.56 -25.36 -1.48
CA LEU A 368 17.30 -24.39 -2.31
C LEU A 368 17.65 -23.17 -1.46
N GLU A 369 18.93 -23.00 -1.19
CA GLU A 369 19.46 -21.83 -0.44
C GLU A 369 19.34 -20.54 -1.26
N ASN A 370 19.27 -20.65 -2.57
CA ASN A 370 19.14 -19.55 -3.51
C ASN A 370 17.86 -19.79 -4.30
N GLY A 371 16.85 -18.97 -4.03
CA GLY A 371 15.64 -19.00 -4.84
C GLY A 371 15.96 -18.66 -6.29
N PRO A 372 15.06 -18.99 -7.21
CA PRO A 372 15.26 -18.71 -8.60
C PRO A 372 15.19 -17.20 -8.82
N GLY A 373 16.28 -16.63 -9.22
CA GLY A 373 16.29 -15.33 -9.87
C GLY A 373 15.67 -15.41 -11.26
N PRO A 374 15.43 -14.29 -11.93
CA PRO A 374 14.99 -14.26 -13.33
C PRO A 374 15.86 -15.13 -14.21
N GLU A 375 17.09 -15.31 -13.82
CA GLU A 375 18.00 -16.33 -14.30
C GLU A 375 18.70 -16.94 -13.11
N ALA A 376 18.22 -18.10 -12.72
CA ALA A 376 18.72 -18.97 -11.70
C ALA A 376 20.12 -18.62 -11.20
N GLY A 377 20.28 -17.81 -10.23
CA GLY A 377 21.61 -17.78 -9.74
C GLY A 377 21.95 -16.85 -8.61
N ASN A 378 21.40 -15.70 -8.52
CA ASN A 378 22.00 -14.74 -7.61
C ASN A 378 21.02 -14.01 -6.68
N ASN A 379 19.76 -14.38 -6.68
CA ASN A 379 18.80 -13.67 -5.88
C ASN A 379 18.24 -14.56 -4.75
N PRO A 380 18.67 -14.36 -3.50
CA PRO A 380 18.02 -15.03 -2.41
C PRO A 380 16.56 -14.57 -2.40
N PRO A 381 15.59 -15.50 -2.24
CA PRO A 381 14.21 -15.13 -2.05
C PRO A 381 14.14 -14.13 -0.90
N THR A 382 13.46 -13.02 -1.11
CA THR A 382 13.06 -12.19 0.03
C THR A 382 11.95 -12.97 0.72
N PRO A 383 12.19 -13.53 1.91
CA PRO A 383 11.13 -14.25 2.57
C PRO A 383 10.04 -13.26 2.91
N ALA A 384 8.84 -13.52 2.44
CA ALA A 384 7.68 -12.95 3.07
C ALA A 384 7.77 -13.24 4.57
N PHE A 385 7.41 -12.26 5.40
CA PHE A 385 7.41 -12.44 6.83
C PHE A 385 6.54 -13.66 7.19
N ARG A 386 7.05 -14.56 8.03
CA ARG A 386 6.29 -15.71 8.50
C ARG A 386 5.40 -15.26 9.65
N PHE A 387 4.10 -15.40 9.49
CA PHE A 387 3.14 -15.30 10.60
C PHE A 387 3.08 -16.69 11.28
N GLY A 388 3.53 -16.75 12.51
CA GLY A 388 3.50 -17.99 13.31
C GLY A 388 4.63 -18.97 13.01
N ASP A 389 4.72 -19.98 13.87
CA ASP A 389 5.77 -21.02 13.89
C ASP A 389 5.50 -22.16 12.90
N SER A 390 4.82 -21.97 11.78
CA SER A 390 4.66 -23.07 10.85
C SER A 390 6.00 -23.32 10.13
N ASN A 391 6.71 -24.33 10.58
CA ASN A 391 7.97 -24.80 9.99
C ASN A 391 7.79 -25.36 8.56
N ASP A 392 6.55 -25.44 8.08
CA ASP A 392 6.17 -26.11 6.84
C ASP A 392 5.86 -25.14 5.69
N SER A 393 6.05 -23.83 5.89
CA SER A 393 5.81 -22.83 4.84
C SER A 393 6.92 -22.84 3.82
N VAL A 394 6.57 -22.99 2.57
CA VAL A 394 7.48 -22.74 1.43
C VAL A 394 7.46 -21.25 1.15
N PRO A 395 8.58 -20.50 1.31
CA PRO A 395 8.60 -19.08 1.03
C PRO A 395 8.27 -18.80 -0.44
N ALA A 396 7.52 -17.75 -0.69
CA ALA A 396 7.23 -17.29 -2.02
C ALA A 396 8.35 -16.43 -2.59
N THR A 397 8.45 -16.38 -3.90
CA THR A 397 9.34 -15.47 -4.62
C THR A 397 8.64 -14.11 -4.83
N HIS A 398 9.41 -13.03 -4.82
CA HIS A 398 8.94 -11.67 -5.12
C HIS A 398 9.28 -11.24 -6.56
N PHE A 399 9.47 -12.19 -7.47
CA PHE A 399 9.91 -11.90 -8.84
C PHE A 399 8.78 -11.69 -9.83
N TRP A 400 7.54 -11.92 -9.42
CA TRP A 400 6.39 -11.49 -10.18
C TRP A 400 6.16 -10.02 -9.91
N GLU A 401 6.54 -9.19 -10.85
CA GLU A 401 6.49 -7.74 -10.77
C GLU A 401 5.83 -7.18 -12.01
N TYR A 402 4.88 -6.28 -11.84
CA TYR A 402 4.08 -5.78 -12.94
C TYR A 402 3.75 -4.30 -12.78
N GLY A 403 3.48 -3.65 -13.92
CA GLY A 403 2.99 -2.27 -13.96
C GLY A 403 4.08 -1.21 -13.92
N GLN A 404 5.30 -1.53 -14.36
CA GLN A 404 6.43 -0.60 -14.37
C GLN A 404 6.23 0.63 -15.26
N TRP A 405 5.31 0.58 -16.20
CA TRP A 405 4.90 1.69 -17.08
C TRP A 405 3.57 2.33 -16.68
N LEU A 406 2.92 1.83 -15.65
CA LEU A 406 1.63 2.31 -15.16
C LEU A 406 1.82 3.15 -13.91
N ASP A 407 1.03 4.22 -13.76
CA ASP A 407 0.97 4.92 -12.48
C ASP A 407 0.21 4.06 -11.47
N PRO A 408 0.88 3.51 -10.43
CA PRO A 408 0.24 2.61 -9.47
C PRO A 408 -0.83 3.30 -8.61
N TYR A 409 -0.87 4.63 -8.57
CA TYR A 409 -1.91 5.37 -7.87
C TYR A 409 -3.24 5.36 -8.63
N THR A 410 -3.20 5.43 -9.96
CA THR A 410 -4.40 5.43 -10.82
C THR A 410 -4.71 4.07 -11.43
N SER A 411 -3.75 3.15 -11.48
CA SER A 411 -3.88 1.83 -12.10
C SER A 411 -3.65 0.67 -11.12
N GLY A 412 -3.61 0.96 -9.81
CA GLY A 412 -3.21 -0.03 -8.79
C GLY A 412 -4.12 -1.26 -8.75
N GLU A 413 -5.43 -1.12 -8.95
CA GLU A 413 -6.36 -2.25 -8.99
C GLU A 413 -6.05 -3.17 -10.18
N LEU A 414 -5.83 -2.60 -11.36
CA LEU A 414 -5.44 -3.36 -12.57
C LEU A 414 -4.12 -4.13 -12.34
N VAL A 415 -3.12 -3.47 -11.75
CA VAL A 415 -1.82 -4.08 -11.45
C VAL A 415 -1.96 -5.25 -10.48
N ARG A 416 -2.72 -5.05 -9.38
CA ARG A 416 -2.99 -6.08 -8.39
C ARG A 416 -3.72 -7.28 -9.02
N ASP A 417 -4.77 -7.05 -9.79
CA ASP A 417 -5.58 -8.09 -10.41
C ASP A 417 -4.78 -8.91 -11.42
N TYR A 418 -3.91 -8.26 -12.17
CA TYR A 418 -3.00 -8.95 -13.09
C TYR A 418 -2.03 -9.88 -12.34
N LEU A 419 -1.42 -9.40 -11.26
CA LEU A 419 -0.54 -10.19 -10.42
C LEU A 419 -1.27 -11.36 -9.73
N MET A 420 -2.50 -11.15 -9.26
CA MET A 420 -3.33 -12.24 -8.71
C MET A 420 -3.57 -13.35 -9.74
N ARG A 421 -3.89 -12.99 -10.99
CA ARG A 421 -4.05 -13.97 -12.08
C ARG A 421 -2.76 -14.76 -12.33
N ALA A 422 -1.61 -14.08 -12.27
CA ALA A 422 -0.30 -14.73 -12.41
C ALA A 422 0.00 -15.67 -11.23
N LEU A 423 -0.31 -15.28 -10.00
CA LEU A 423 -0.12 -16.12 -8.80
C LEU A 423 -1.00 -17.36 -8.80
N TYR A 424 -2.30 -17.22 -9.10
CA TYR A 424 -3.20 -18.36 -9.21
C TYR A 424 -2.80 -19.31 -10.33
N GLY A 425 -2.35 -18.76 -11.46
CA GLY A 425 -1.80 -19.53 -12.58
C GLY A 425 -0.53 -20.31 -12.19
N THR A 426 0.38 -19.66 -11.48
CA THR A 426 1.60 -20.28 -10.95
C THR A 426 1.27 -21.44 -10.02
N PHE A 427 0.40 -21.23 -9.03
CA PHE A 427 0.03 -22.24 -8.07
C PHE A 427 -0.68 -23.45 -8.73
N SER A 428 -1.67 -23.17 -9.59
CA SER A 428 -2.38 -24.21 -10.35
C SER A 428 -1.43 -25.02 -11.24
N ASN A 429 -0.49 -24.33 -11.91
CA ASN A 429 0.49 -24.93 -12.80
C ASN A 429 1.41 -25.92 -12.06
N VAL A 430 1.94 -25.52 -10.90
CA VAL A 430 2.80 -26.38 -10.07
C VAL A 430 2.08 -27.68 -9.70
N LYS A 431 0.84 -27.60 -9.23
CA LYS A 431 0.04 -28.79 -8.85
C LYS A 431 -0.29 -29.70 -10.04
N LYS A 432 -0.43 -29.14 -11.26
CA LYS A 432 -0.72 -29.92 -12.47
C LYS A 432 0.50 -30.58 -13.07
N LEU A 433 1.65 -29.89 -13.05
CA LEU A 433 2.87 -30.40 -13.67
C LEU A 433 3.58 -31.47 -12.86
N GLU A 434 3.57 -31.35 -11.53
CA GLU A 434 4.20 -32.30 -10.61
C GLU A 434 3.26 -32.72 -9.48
N PRO A 435 2.16 -33.41 -9.82
CA PRO A 435 1.15 -33.78 -8.82
C PRO A 435 1.68 -34.67 -7.71
N GLU A 436 2.68 -35.52 -7.98
CA GLU A 436 3.27 -36.40 -6.96
C GLU A 436 4.02 -35.61 -5.89
N ALA A 437 4.72 -34.54 -6.28
CA ALA A 437 5.47 -33.68 -5.36
C ALA A 437 4.55 -32.68 -4.63
N TYR A 438 3.53 -32.15 -5.31
CA TYR A 438 2.76 -31.01 -4.83
C TYR A 438 1.26 -31.29 -4.61
N THR A 439 0.84 -32.56 -4.55
CA THR A 439 -0.56 -32.91 -4.25
C THR A 439 -1.02 -32.35 -2.90
N ASN A 440 -0.11 -32.26 -1.92
CA ASN A 440 -0.38 -31.75 -0.58
C ASN A 440 -0.15 -30.24 -0.46
N LEU A 441 0.33 -29.56 -1.52
CA LEU A 441 0.58 -28.13 -1.49
C LEU A 441 -0.72 -27.36 -1.39
N GLN A 442 -0.81 -26.40 -0.47
CA GLN A 442 -1.92 -25.47 -0.32
C GLN A 442 -1.42 -24.04 -0.12
N PHE A 443 -2.27 -23.06 -0.48
CA PHE A 443 -2.03 -21.69 -0.05
C PHE A 443 -2.14 -21.60 1.48
N GLU A 444 -1.21 -20.91 2.10
CA GLU A 444 -1.31 -20.50 3.48
C GLU A 444 -1.80 -19.04 3.56
N TRP A 445 -1.29 -18.21 2.66
CA TRP A 445 -1.59 -16.80 2.61
C TRP A 445 -1.20 -16.22 1.24
N MET A 446 -1.91 -15.22 0.80
CA MET A 446 -1.55 -14.36 -0.33
C MET A 446 -1.88 -12.91 0.04
N ALA A 447 -1.00 -11.98 -0.28
CA ALA A 447 -1.27 -10.57 -0.11
C ALA A 447 -2.33 -10.10 -1.11
N TYR A 448 -3.28 -9.28 -0.67
CA TYR A 448 -4.14 -8.50 -1.55
C TYR A 448 -3.72 -7.02 -1.62
N VAL A 449 -2.73 -6.64 -0.81
CA VAL A 449 -2.04 -5.35 -0.85
C VAL A 449 -0.70 -5.56 -1.52
N ALA A 450 -0.48 -4.84 -2.64
CA ALA A 450 0.77 -4.96 -3.37
C ALA A 450 1.90 -4.19 -2.67
N ALA A 451 3.07 -4.82 -2.56
CA ALA A 451 4.30 -4.12 -2.24
C ALA A 451 4.65 -3.17 -3.38
N GLN A 452 4.95 -1.93 -3.02
CA GLN A 452 5.29 -0.89 -3.99
C GLN A 452 6.76 -0.51 -3.88
N GLY A 453 7.46 -0.49 -5.02
CA GLY A 453 8.77 0.11 -5.17
C GLY A 453 8.72 1.64 -5.27
N GLU A 454 9.82 2.23 -5.72
CA GLU A 454 9.91 3.67 -6.02
C GLU A 454 9.28 3.96 -7.40
N PHE A 455 8.58 5.10 -7.51
CA PHE A 455 8.11 5.58 -8.80
C PHE A 455 8.05 7.12 -8.87
N ARG A 456 7.17 7.81 -8.17
CA ARG A 456 7.14 9.27 -8.10
C ARG A 456 8.05 9.73 -6.96
N ARG A 457 8.90 10.71 -7.22
CA ARG A 457 9.85 11.27 -6.27
C ARG A 457 9.67 12.77 -6.19
N TYR A 458 9.87 13.34 -5.01
CA TYR A 458 9.90 14.78 -4.83
C TYR A 458 11.07 15.40 -5.61
N LYS A 459 10.89 16.65 -6.03
CA LYS A 459 11.99 17.50 -6.45
C LYS A 459 12.32 18.47 -5.31
N GLY A 460 13.52 18.32 -4.77
CA GLY A 460 14.11 19.21 -3.77
C GLY A 460 15.07 20.22 -4.40
N ASP A 461 15.79 20.96 -3.58
CA ASP A 461 16.84 21.86 -4.06
C ASP A 461 18.09 21.11 -4.55
N HIS A 462 18.20 19.82 -4.24
CA HIS A 462 19.16 18.88 -4.81
C HIS A 462 18.46 17.58 -5.19
N VAL A 463 18.87 17.01 -6.32
CA VAL A 463 18.46 15.67 -6.75
C VAL A 463 19.69 14.75 -6.60
N LEU A 464 19.66 13.84 -5.64
CA LEU A 464 20.76 12.91 -5.39
C LEU A 464 20.89 11.94 -6.57
N SER A 465 22.10 11.76 -7.08
CA SER A 465 22.39 10.91 -8.24
C SER A 465 23.26 9.69 -7.88
N GLU A 466 23.39 8.74 -8.83
CA GLU A 466 24.32 7.62 -8.74
C GLU A 466 25.74 8.09 -8.45
N THR A 467 26.18 9.15 -9.14
CA THR A 467 27.53 9.71 -9.00
C THR A 467 27.76 10.26 -7.59
N ASP A 468 26.78 10.94 -7.01
CA ASP A 468 26.87 11.44 -5.63
C ASP A 468 27.08 10.30 -4.63
N ILE A 469 26.42 9.17 -4.84
CA ILE A 469 26.53 7.97 -4.00
C ILE A 469 27.86 7.26 -4.19
N THR A 470 28.26 7.04 -5.44
CA THR A 470 29.49 6.26 -5.78
C THR A 470 30.77 7.00 -5.44
N GLU A 471 30.78 8.32 -5.57
CA GLU A 471 31.90 9.16 -5.23
C GLU A 471 31.94 9.55 -3.75
N HIS A 472 30.96 9.13 -2.94
CA HIS A 472 30.78 9.56 -1.55
C HIS A 472 30.89 11.08 -1.41
N ARG A 473 30.13 11.79 -2.27
CA ARG A 473 30.19 13.25 -2.29
C ARG A 473 29.90 13.83 -0.92
N ASP A 474 30.82 14.66 -0.43
CA ASP A 474 30.68 15.36 0.84
C ASP A 474 29.83 16.62 0.63
N PHE A 475 28.62 16.60 1.13
CA PHE A 475 27.74 17.76 1.11
C PHE A 475 27.81 18.51 2.45
N GLU A 476 27.86 19.83 2.39
CA GLU A 476 27.83 20.65 3.61
C GLU A 476 26.57 20.39 4.46
N ASP A 477 25.46 20.00 3.83
CA ASP A 477 24.16 19.72 4.43
C ASP A 477 23.85 18.21 4.59
N THR A 478 24.85 17.36 4.57
CA THR A 478 24.66 15.95 4.93
C THR A 478 24.16 15.84 6.37
N LEU A 479 22.97 15.22 6.55
CA LEU A 479 22.34 15.04 7.87
C LEU A 479 22.45 13.62 8.39
N ILE A 480 22.34 12.65 7.50
CA ILE A 480 22.25 11.22 7.83
C ILE A 480 22.99 10.40 6.80
N ALA A 481 23.34 9.19 7.18
CA ALA A 481 23.93 8.21 6.29
C ALA A 481 22.92 7.13 5.93
N ASN A 482 22.91 6.72 4.68
CA ASN A 482 22.13 5.62 4.17
C ASN A 482 23.04 4.46 3.76
N ASP A 483 22.49 3.25 3.89
CA ASP A 483 23.10 2.01 3.40
C ASP A 483 22.28 1.45 2.25
N GLY A 484 22.90 0.66 1.40
CA GLY A 484 22.22 -0.10 0.36
C GLY A 484 22.99 -0.19 -0.95
N SER A 485 22.69 -1.26 -1.65
CA SER A 485 23.15 -1.50 -3.01
C SER A 485 22.23 -0.80 -4.00
N PHE A 486 22.73 -0.47 -5.19
CA PHE A 486 21.81 -0.22 -6.30
C PHE A 486 21.05 -1.51 -6.60
N CYS A 487 19.74 -1.42 -6.61
CA CYS A 487 18.83 -2.54 -6.86
C CYS A 487 17.78 -2.07 -7.88
N ILE A 488 18.18 -2.08 -9.14
CA ILE A 488 17.37 -1.58 -10.25
C ILE A 488 16.65 -2.76 -10.89
N HIS A 489 15.33 -2.65 -10.96
CA HIS A 489 14.47 -3.65 -11.57
C HIS A 489 14.15 -3.23 -13.00
N CYS A 490 14.64 -4.01 -13.95
CA CYS A 490 14.39 -3.78 -15.37
C CYS A 490 13.23 -4.69 -15.81
N ALA A 491 12.12 -4.09 -16.17
CA ALA A 491 10.95 -4.79 -16.62
C ALA A 491 10.97 -5.05 -18.13
N PHE A 492 10.09 -5.94 -18.55
CA PHE A 492 9.64 -5.96 -19.94
C PHE A 492 8.78 -4.73 -20.22
N GLU A 493 8.78 -4.25 -21.46
CA GLU A 493 7.80 -3.27 -21.90
C GLU A 493 6.41 -3.92 -22.00
N GLU A 494 5.37 -3.11 -22.00
CA GLU A 494 4.00 -3.57 -22.12
C GLU A 494 3.82 -4.48 -23.34
N GLY A 495 3.36 -5.71 -23.10
CA GLY A 495 3.17 -6.71 -24.16
C GLY A 495 4.45 -7.27 -24.77
N GLU A 496 5.62 -6.92 -24.24
CA GLU A 496 6.88 -7.51 -24.62
C GLU A 496 7.02 -8.91 -24.00
N GLY A 497 6.89 -9.93 -24.82
CA GLY A 497 7.02 -11.32 -24.37
C GLY A 497 5.73 -11.92 -23.82
N LYS A 498 5.80 -13.19 -23.47
CA LYS A 498 4.65 -13.99 -23.02
C LYS A 498 4.29 -13.72 -21.54
N TYR A 499 5.26 -13.27 -20.75
CA TYR A 499 5.13 -13.11 -19.30
C TYR A 499 5.72 -11.77 -18.84
N ASP A 500 4.99 -10.70 -19.08
CA ASP A 500 5.37 -9.33 -18.75
C ASP A 500 5.26 -9.00 -17.22
N PHE A 501 4.78 -9.96 -16.42
CA PHE A 501 4.83 -9.91 -14.95
C PHE A 501 6.16 -10.42 -14.36
N ARG A 502 7.16 -10.61 -15.21
CA ARG A 502 8.51 -11.06 -14.81
C ARG A 502 9.52 -9.97 -15.11
N LEU A 503 10.54 -9.84 -14.26
CA LEU A 503 11.68 -9.00 -14.59
C LEU A 503 12.43 -9.53 -15.80
N LYS A 504 12.76 -8.64 -16.74
CA LYS A 504 13.62 -8.91 -17.90
C LYS A 504 15.06 -9.04 -17.46
N ASP A 505 15.50 -8.13 -16.59
CA ASP A 505 16.84 -8.06 -16.02
C ASP A 505 16.79 -7.43 -14.64
N TRP A 506 17.87 -7.53 -13.91
CA TRP A 506 17.99 -7.00 -12.57
C TRP A 506 19.45 -6.63 -12.29
N ILE A 507 19.66 -5.35 -11.97
CA ILE A 507 20.97 -4.83 -11.64
C ILE A 507 21.10 -4.80 -10.12
N TRP A 508 22.05 -5.56 -9.61
CA TRP A 508 22.44 -5.54 -8.21
C TRP A 508 23.90 -5.17 -8.09
N ASP A 509 24.17 -3.94 -7.63
CA ASP A 509 25.53 -3.47 -7.40
C ASP A 509 25.72 -3.06 -5.94
N GLN A 510 26.52 -3.83 -5.22
CA GLN A 510 26.86 -3.56 -3.82
C GLN A 510 27.81 -2.37 -3.66
N ARG A 511 28.29 -1.83 -4.77
CA ARG A 511 29.33 -0.78 -4.75
C ARG A 511 30.53 -1.24 -3.92
N ASP A 512 31.04 -0.38 -3.04
CA ASP A 512 32.08 -0.67 -2.06
C ASP A 512 31.54 -1.12 -0.68
N GLY A 513 30.21 -1.20 -0.55
CA GLY A 513 29.53 -1.59 0.68
C GLY A 513 29.54 -0.52 1.78
N GLN A 514 30.00 0.69 1.49
CA GLN A 514 30.03 1.78 2.47
C GLN A 514 28.74 2.61 2.44
N SER A 515 28.43 3.24 3.57
CA SER A 515 27.34 4.19 3.69
C SER A 515 27.63 5.46 2.88
N TYR A 516 26.58 6.17 2.49
CA TYR A 516 26.65 7.44 1.75
C TYR A 516 25.74 8.48 2.38
N GLY A 517 26.10 9.76 2.22
CA GLY A 517 25.39 10.88 2.84
C GLY A 517 24.12 11.27 2.10
N ILE A 518 23.09 11.66 2.85
CA ILE A 518 21.89 12.27 2.32
C ILE A 518 21.85 13.75 2.71
N PRO A 519 21.93 14.67 1.72
CA PRO A 519 21.85 16.09 1.99
C PRO A 519 20.41 16.51 2.33
N PHE A 520 20.27 17.50 3.21
CA PHE A 520 18.96 18.00 3.65
C PHE A 520 18.11 18.52 2.47
N ARG A 521 18.75 19.10 1.46
CA ARG A 521 18.11 19.59 0.24
C ARG A 521 17.35 18.51 -0.55
N CYS A 522 17.57 17.24 -0.26
CA CYS A 522 16.78 16.14 -0.84
C CYS A 522 15.50 15.82 -0.06
N LEU A 523 15.31 16.40 1.14
CA LEU A 523 14.26 16.01 2.08
C LEU A 523 13.10 17.03 2.16
N TYR A 524 13.10 18.09 1.36
CA TYR A 524 12.01 19.06 1.31
C TYR A 524 11.62 19.45 -0.12
N SER A 525 10.40 19.95 -0.28
CA SER A 525 9.87 20.40 -1.56
C SER A 525 10.54 21.68 -2.06
N VAL A 526 10.83 21.74 -3.36
CA VAL A 526 11.41 22.92 -4.00
C VAL A 526 10.45 24.11 -4.03
N ASN A 527 9.13 23.89 -3.99
CA ASN A 527 8.13 24.94 -4.22
C ASN A 527 7.00 25.00 -3.17
N ILE A 528 6.92 24.08 -2.22
CA ILE A 528 5.97 24.15 -1.09
C ILE A 528 6.77 24.35 0.20
N ASP A 529 6.56 25.51 0.83
CA ASP A 529 7.45 26.04 1.87
C ASP A 529 7.45 25.29 3.20
N ASN A 530 6.42 24.53 3.52
CA ASN A 530 6.27 23.77 4.78
C ASN A 530 6.11 22.26 4.57
N LEU A 531 6.54 21.77 3.39
CA LEU A 531 6.42 20.35 3.02
C LEU A 531 7.80 19.68 2.95
N MET A 532 7.97 18.63 3.72
CA MET A 532 9.12 17.72 3.70
C MET A 532 8.70 16.31 3.31
N ALA A 533 9.66 15.49 2.88
CA ALA A 533 9.44 14.10 2.49
C ALA A 533 10.44 13.17 3.17
N ALA A 534 9.99 11.96 3.51
CA ALA A 534 10.85 10.90 4.03
C ALA A 534 10.44 9.53 3.47
N GLY A 535 11.41 8.67 3.23
CA GLY A 535 11.20 7.34 2.65
C GLY A 535 11.70 7.26 1.20
N LYS A 536 11.08 6.39 0.41
CA LYS A 536 11.54 6.05 -0.94
C LYS A 536 11.34 7.14 -2.00
N HIS A 537 10.56 8.18 -1.70
CA HIS A 537 10.19 9.24 -2.63
C HIS A 537 10.85 10.60 -2.33
N ILE A 538 11.96 10.62 -1.63
CA ILE A 538 12.79 11.82 -1.47
C ILE A 538 13.36 12.28 -2.83
N SER A 539 14.04 13.42 -2.87
CA SER A 539 14.57 13.99 -4.13
C SER A 539 15.83 13.25 -4.60
N VAL A 540 15.62 12.27 -5.46
CA VAL A 540 16.66 11.38 -6.02
C VAL A 540 16.36 11.05 -7.47
N THR A 541 17.38 10.69 -8.26
CA THR A 541 17.16 10.06 -9.56
C THR A 541 16.57 8.65 -9.40
N HIS A 542 16.08 8.04 -10.47
CA HIS A 542 15.63 6.65 -10.44
C HIS A 542 16.75 5.69 -9.99
N VAL A 543 17.97 5.89 -10.50
CA VAL A 543 19.12 5.05 -10.15
C VAL A 543 19.47 5.20 -8.67
N ALA A 544 19.65 6.42 -8.17
CA ALA A 544 19.92 6.67 -6.76
C ALA A 544 18.77 6.19 -5.86
N GLY A 545 17.52 6.35 -6.31
CA GLY A 545 16.31 5.87 -5.64
C GLY A 545 16.34 4.36 -5.38
N SER A 546 16.94 3.60 -6.28
CA SER A 546 17.07 2.14 -6.13
C SER A 546 17.92 1.72 -4.92
N ALA A 547 18.80 2.59 -4.43
CA ALA A 547 19.60 2.37 -3.22
C ALA A 547 18.97 3.01 -1.98
N THR A 548 18.39 4.21 -2.12
CA THR A 548 17.83 4.96 -0.97
C THR A 548 16.48 4.45 -0.50
N LYS A 549 15.74 3.69 -1.33
CA LYS A 549 14.38 3.20 -1.08
C LYS A 549 14.21 2.30 0.14
N LEU A 550 15.28 1.79 0.71
CA LEU A 550 15.21 0.82 1.80
C LEU A 550 14.53 1.42 3.03
N MET A 551 13.67 0.64 3.69
CA MET A 551 12.82 1.14 4.77
C MET A 551 13.60 1.65 5.99
N GLY A 552 14.76 1.05 6.28
CA GLY A 552 15.66 1.54 7.35
C GLY A 552 16.24 2.92 7.04
N ASN A 553 16.61 3.15 5.78
CA ASN A 553 17.01 4.48 5.30
C ASN A 553 15.88 5.48 5.50
N GLY A 554 14.67 5.09 5.11
CA GLY A 554 13.47 5.92 5.29
C GLY A 554 13.17 6.26 6.76
N ALA A 555 13.49 5.38 7.70
CA ALA A 555 13.39 5.69 9.13
C ALA A 555 14.36 6.82 9.53
N GLN A 556 15.60 6.80 9.03
CA GLN A 556 16.56 7.88 9.27
C GLN A 556 16.12 9.20 8.63
N HIS A 557 15.55 9.15 7.41
CA HIS A 557 14.92 10.33 6.79
C HIS A 557 13.84 10.91 7.71
N GLY A 558 12.98 10.06 8.30
CA GLY A 558 11.93 10.46 9.24
C GLY A 558 12.48 11.18 10.47
N VAL A 559 13.57 10.69 11.06
CA VAL A 559 14.27 11.34 12.19
C VAL A 559 14.80 12.72 11.80
N ALA A 560 15.44 12.82 10.62
CA ALA A 560 16.03 14.07 10.15
C ALA A 560 14.97 15.15 9.87
N VAL A 561 13.86 14.80 9.20
CA VAL A 561 12.78 15.78 8.93
C VAL A 561 12.02 16.17 10.19
N ALA A 562 11.94 15.30 11.21
CA ALA A 562 11.38 15.66 12.50
C ALA A 562 12.22 16.72 13.23
N ALA A 563 13.55 16.56 13.21
CA ALA A 563 14.46 17.57 13.73
C ALA A 563 14.33 18.91 12.98
N ALA A 564 14.21 18.85 11.66
CA ALA A 564 14.00 20.04 10.83
C ALA A 564 12.67 20.72 11.13
N ALA A 565 11.57 19.97 11.26
CA ALA A 565 10.25 20.51 11.62
C ALA A 565 10.30 21.26 12.96
N LYS A 566 10.94 20.67 13.97
CA LYS A 566 11.15 21.31 15.28
C LYS A 566 11.84 22.66 15.16
N LEU A 567 12.94 22.72 14.43
CA LEU A 567 13.70 23.96 14.28
C LEU A 567 13.01 24.98 13.38
N CYS A 568 12.28 24.55 12.33
CA CYS A 568 11.48 25.44 11.53
C CYS A 568 10.43 26.19 12.36
N LEU A 569 9.75 25.49 13.27
CA LEU A 569 8.75 26.07 14.16
C LEU A 569 9.38 26.97 15.22
N GLU A 570 10.49 26.57 15.85
CA GLU A 570 11.17 27.36 16.88
C GLU A 570 11.79 28.66 16.32
N LEU A 571 12.26 28.62 15.09
CA LEU A 571 12.95 29.75 14.45
C LEU A 571 12.05 30.51 13.47
N GLU A 572 10.76 30.15 13.37
CA GLU A 572 9.79 30.74 12.45
C GLU A 572 10.32 30.81 11.02
N THR A 573 10.90 29.69 10.53
CA THR A 573 11.54 29.62 9.22
C THR A 573 11.01 28.42 8.39
N THR A 574 11.39 28.37 7.10
CA THR A 574 11.10 27.25 6.21
C THR A 574 12.25 26.25 6.20
N PRO A 575 12.06 24.99 5.71
CA PRO A 575 13.16 24.05 5.50
C PRO A 575 14.32 24.64 4.70
N ARG A 576 14.03 25.38 3.61
CA ARG A 576 15.06 26.10 2.83
C ARG A 576 15.74 27.18 3.65
N GLY A 577 14.99 27.96 4.44
CA GLY A 577 15.57 28.98 5.32
C GLY A 577 16.44 28.36 6.42
N LEU A 578 16.05 27.20 6.93
CA LEU A 578 16.86 26.43 7.88
C LEU A 578 18.20 25.98 7.26
N TYR A 579 18.17 25.46 6.03
CA TYR A 579 19.39 25.14 5.27
C TYR A 579 20.29 26.39 5.10
N GLN A 580 19.72 27.51 4.70
CA GLN A 580 20.48 28.71 4.35
C GLN A 580 21.09 29.44 5.56
N SER A 581 20.47 29.35 6.74
CA SER A 581 20.81 30.22 7.86
C SER A 581 21.09 29.50 9.18
N HIS A 582 20.69 28.22 9.31
CA HIS A 582 20.72 27.52 10.60
C HIS A 582 21.17 26.04 10.46
N LEU A 583 21.94 25.74 9.42
CA LEU A 583 22.36 24.36 9.10
C LEU A 583 23.13 23.70 10.26
N ASP A 584 24.01 24.44 10.94
CA ASP A 584 24.76 23.90 12.07
C ASP A 584 23.87 23.47 13.26
N LEU A 585 22.78 24.22 13.49
CA LEU A 585 21.80 23.85 14.51
C LEU A 585 21.03 22.58 14.11
N LEU A 586 20.70 22.47 12.82
CA LEU A 586 20.01 21.28 12.32
C LEU A 586 20.90 20.04 12.43
N LYS A 587 22.18 20.13 12.02
CA LYS A 587 23.15 19.03 12.15
C LYS A 587 23.29 18.60 13.60
N ALA A 588 23.49 19.56 14.51
CA ALA A 588 23.60 19.28 15.93
C ALA A 588 22.34 18.60 16.51
N LYS A 589 21.13 19.00 16.05
CA LYS A 589 19.88 18.39 16.49
C LYS A 589 19.71 16.96 15.96
N VAL A 590 20.07 16.70 14.71
CA VAL A 590 20.06 15.35 14.14
C VAL A 590 21.07 14.45 14.84
N ASP A 591 22.31 14.96 15.09
CA ASP A 591 23.35 14.24 15.82
C ASP A 591 22.90 13.87 17.25
N GLU A 592 22.16 14.77 17.92
CA GLU A 592 21.58 14.48 19.24
C GLU A 592 20.60 13.30 19.18
N LEU A 593 19.71 13.28 18.18
CA LEU A 593 18.71 12.23 18.01
C LEU A 593 19.29 10.89 17.56
N THR A 594 20.38 10.93 16.79
CA THR A 594 21.04 9.74 16.24
C THR A 594 22.33 9.36 17.01
N ALA A 595 22.62 10.01 18.14
CA ALA A 595 23.82 9.75 18.92
C ALA A 595 24.04 8.28 19.31
N CYS A 596 22.94 7.54 19.52
CA CYS A 596 22.99 6.11 19.80
C CYS A 596 23.25 5.25 18.55
N ASP A 597 23.19 5.84 17.35
CA ASP A 597 23.26 5.12 16.08
C ASP A 597 24.69 5.09 15.50
N HIS A 598 25.60 5.89 16.03
CA HIS A 598 26.99 6.00 15.51
C HIS A 598 27.75 4.66 15.51
N ASP A 599 27.42 3.76 16.43
CA ASP A 599 28.00 2.41 16.46
C ASP A 599 27.21 1.39 15.61
N MET A 600 26.08 1.79 15.02
CA MET A 600 25.18 0.93 14.26
C MET A 600 25.36 1.04 12.73
N HIS A 601 26.20 1.96 12.28
CA HIS A 601 26.47 2.21 10.85
C HIS A 601 27.26 1.09 10.15
N HIS A 602 27.71 0.10 10.87
CA HIS A 602 28.21 -1.11 10.25
C HIS A 602 27.01 -2.02 9.98
N ASN A 603 26.73 -2.25 8.69
CA ASN A 603 25.85 -3.34 8.27
C ASN A 603 26.17 -4.56 9.13
N PRO A 604 25.35 -4.94 10.11
CA PRO A 604 25.56 -6.23 10.76
C PRO A 604 25.55 -7.23 9.60
N PRO A 605 26.46 -8.21 9.57
CA PRO A 605 26.47 -9.20 8.53
C PRO A 605 25.03 -9.69 8.43
N GLN A 606 24.42 -9.49 7.24
CA GLN A 606 23.04 -9.87 6.97
C GLN A 606 22.90 -11.26 7.57
N PRO A 607 22.00 -11.51 8.53
CA PRO A 607 21.84 -12.84 9.05
C PRO A 607 21.65 -13.68 7.80
N LYS A 608 22.59 -14.62 7.57
CA LYS A 608 22.45 -15.56 6.47
C LYS A 608 21.05 -16.13 6.65
N PHE A 609 20.17 -15.71 5.79
CA PHE A 609 18.81 -16.17 5.84
C PHE A 609 18.91 -17.65 5.47
N THR A 610 18.99 -18.47 6.47
CA THR A 610 18.75 -19.89 6.31
C THR A 610 17.23 -19.99 6.31
N PRO A 611 16.59 -20.29 5.18
CA PRO A 611 15.21 -20.71 5.24
C PRO A 611 15.19 -21.84 6.24
N VAL A 612 14.43 -21.70 7.33
CA VAL A 612 14.23 -22.85 8.23
C VAL A 612 13.32 -23.78 7.46
N ILE A 613 13.95 -24.62 6.66
CA ILE A 613 13.36 -25.77 6.04
C ILE A 613 13.69 -26.90 6.99
N SER A 614 12.72 -27.32 7.74
CA SER A 614 12.73 -28.60 8.42
C SER A 614 11.85 -29.55 7.67
#